data_4013f78f98a911c4230960c349e7a205
#
_entry.id   4013f78f98a911c4230960c349e7a205
#
_cell.length_a   1.000
_cell.length_b   1.000
_cell.length_c   1.000
_cell.angle_alpha   90.00
_cell.angle_beta   90.00
_cell.angle_gamma   90.00
#
_symmetry.space_group_name_H-M   'P 1'
#
loop_
_entity.id
_entity.type
_entity.pdbx_description
1 polymer ?
#
loop_
_entity_poly.entity_id
_entity_poly.type
_entity_poly.pdbx_seq_one_letter_code
_entity_poly.pdbx_strand_id
1 'polypeptide(L)'
;SRRIKDKQISGRRVLQMEAKANAKFVRISPRKVNVVLDLVRGKDVKYAEAVLKHTPKAACEPLLKLLNSAMANAENNHDMDVSKLYIAQCNATAGPILKRIRPRAQGRAFRINKRTSHISLVLKEREDD
;
A
#
# COMPACT_ATOMS: atom_id res chain seq x y z
N SER A 1 -5.39 -10.66 25.91
CA SER A 1 -4.26 -10.16 25.19
C SER A 1 -4.19 -8.65 25.31
N ARG A 2 -3.08 -8.12 24.94
CA ARG A 2 -2.92 -6.68 25.07
C ARG A 2 -3.87 -5.91 24.18
N ARG A 3 -4.28 -6.50 23.08
CA ARG A 3 -5.23 -5.86 22.21
C ARG A 3 -6.56 -5.63 22.92
N ILE A 4 -6.97 -6.58 23.73
CA ILE A 4 -8.18 -6.43 24.49
C ILE A 4 -8.04 -5.28 25.49
N LYS A 5 -6.90 -5.18 26.07
CA LYS A 5 -6.67 -4.07 26.99
C LYS A 5 -6.75 -2.73 26.30
N ASP A 6 -6.26 -2.67 25.08
CA ASP A 6 -6.33 -1.44 24.33
C ASP A 6 -7.77 -1.01 24.13
N LYS A 7 -8.62 -1.96 23.83
CA LYS A 7 -10.03 -1.65 23.66
C LYS A 7 -10.65 -1.14 24.93
N GLN A 8 -10.28 -1.73 26.03
CA GLN A 8 -10.83 -1.30 27.31
C GLN A 8 -10.35 0.08 27.70
N ILE A 9 -9.11 0.37 27.42
CA ILE A 9 -8.57 1.69 27.70
C ILE A 9 -9.35 2.73 26.96
N SER A 10 -9.79 2.40 25.78
CA SER A 10 -10.53 3.32 24.93
C SER A 10 -12.01 3.26 25.16
N GLY A 11 -12.44 2.75 26.29
CA GLY A 11 -13.85 2.51 26.52
C GLY A 11 -14.73 3.72 26.31
N ARG A 12 -14.24 4.90 26.60
CA ARG A 12 -15.03 6.10 26.41
C ARG A 12 -15.21 6.43 24.93
N ARG A 13 -14.40 5.88 24.09
CA ARG A 13 -14.51 6.09 22.66
C ARG A 13 -13.83 4.93 21.96
N VAL A 14 -14.56 4.35 21.06
CA VAL A 14 -14.01 3.23 20.31
C VAL A 14 -12.97 3.74 19.34
N LEU A 15 -11.77 3.21 19.44
CA LEU A 15 -10.71 3.51 18.49
C LEU A 15 -10.73 2.46 17.41
N GLN A 16 -10.82 2.90 16.19
CA GLN A 16 -10.72 1.97 15.08
C GLN A 16 -9.32 1.43 15.01
N MET A 17 -9.22 0.12 14.93
CA MET A 17 -7.94 -0.50 14.69
C MET A 17 -7.57 -0.33 13.24
N GLU A 18 -6.29 -0.20 13.02
CA GLU A 18 -5.76 -0.03 11.67
C GLU A 18 -4.71 -1.09 11.43
N ALA A 19 -4.75 -1.67 10.26
CA ALA A 19 -3.69 -2.55 9.81
C ALA A 19 -2.90 -1.80 8.75
N LYS A 20 -1.61 -1.69 8.96
CA LYS A 20 -0.74 -0.93 8.09
C LYS A 20 0.25 -1.85 7.39
N ALA A 21 0.57 -1.52 6.18
CA ALA A 21 1.62 -2.20 5.44
C ALA A 21 2.36 -1.18 4.62
N ASN A 22 3.67 -1.33 4.55
CA ASN A 22 4.52 -0.43 3.81
C ASN A 22 5.44 -1.22 2.90
N ALA A 23 5.65 -0.72 1.71
CA ALA A 23 6.67 -1.23 0.82
C ALA A 23 7.60 -0.09 0.49
N LYS A 24 8.90 -0.33 0.64
CA LYS A 24 9.90 0.70 0.40
C LYS A 24 10.75 0.33 -0.80
N PHE A 25 11.24 1.34 -1.48
CA PHE A 25 12.18 1.18 -2.59
C PHE A 25 11.60 0.38 -3.75
N VAL A 26 10.29 0.53 -3.98
CA VAL A 26 9.68 -0.11 -5.14
C VAL A 26 10.13 0.61 -6.40
N ARG A 27 10.61 -0.14 -7.38
CA ARG A 27 11.23 0.41 -8.58
C ARG A 27 10.21 0.87 -9.61
N ILE A 28 9.28 1.71 -9.18
CA ILE A 28 8.25 2.29 -10.03
C ILE A 28 8.08 3.72 -9.56
N SER A 29 7.86 4.63 -10.48
CA SER A 29 7.72 6.04 -10.09
C SER A 29 6.46 6.24 -9.27
N PRO A 30 6.48 7.18 -8.30
CA PRO A 30 5.29 7.44 -7.49
C PRO A 30 4.08 7.84 -8.32
N ARG A 31 4.30 8.55 -9.41
CA ARG A 31 3.20 8.99 -10.26
C ARG A 31 2.43 7.80 -10.83
N LYS A 32 3.17 6.79 -11.31
CA LYS A 32 2.54 5.60 -11.86
C LYS A 32 1.81 4.80 -10.79
N VAL A 33 2.40 4.73 -9.60
CA VAL A 33 1.77 4.02 -8.49
C VAL A 33 0.48 4.73 -8.08
N ASN A 34 0.51 6.06 -7.98
CA ASN A 34 -0.65 6.80 -7.54
C ASN A 34 -1.81 6.70 -8.52
N VAL A 35 -1.52 6.58 -9.82
CA VAL A 35 -2.59 6.35 -10.80
C VAL A 35 -3.36 5.09 -10.46
N VAL A 36 -2.65 4.02 -10.09
CA VAL A 36 -3.31 2.76 -9.74
C VAL A 36 -3.99 2.86 -8.38
N LEU A 37 -3.36 3.53 -7.42
CA LEU A 37 -3.96 3.69 -6.09
C LEU A 37 -5.28 4.44 -6.15
N ASP A 38 -5.43 5.37 -7.07
CA ASP A 38 -6.69 6.08 -7.21
C ASP A 38 -7.85 5.16 -7.59
N LEU A 39 -7.56 4.04 -8.20
CA LEU A 39 -8.58 3.07 -8.57
C LEU A 39 -9.11 2.30 -7.36
N VAL A 40 -8.34 2.21 -6.31
CA VAL A 40 -8.70 1.37 -5.17
C VAL A 40 -8.87 2.15 -3.87
N ARG A 41 -8.59 3.44 -3.89
CA ARG A 41 -8.68 4.24 -2.66
C ARG A 41 -10.13 4.28 -2.18
N GLY A 42 -10.31 3.95 -0.90
CA GLY A 42 -11.64 3.94 -0.29
C GLY A 42 -12.50 2.74 -0.63
N LYS A 43 -11.96 1.79 -1.37
CA LYS A 43 -12.72 0.62 -1.79
C LYS A 43 -12.47 -0.55 -0.85
N ASP A 44 -13.39 -1.50 -0.84
CA ASP A 44 -13.22 -2.72 -0.06
C ASP A 44 -12.02 -3.50 -0.57
N VAL A 45 -11.35 -4.22 0.34
CA VAL A 45 -10.14 -4.93 -0.06
C VAL A 45 -10.41 -5.98 -1.11
N LYS A 46 -11.57 -6.64 -1.07
CA LYS A 46 -11.88 -7.64 -2.08
C LYS A 46 -12.06 -7.02 -3.45
N TYR A 47 -12.71 -5.87 -3.50
CA TYR A 47 -12.84 -5.13 -4.74
C TYR A 47 -11.48 -4.68 -5.26
N ALA A 48 -10.66 -4.16 -4.35
CA ALA A 48 -9.32 -3.70 -4.73
C ALA A 48 -8.47 -4.83 -5.24
N GLU A 49 -8.55 -5.99 -4.59
CA GLU A 49 -7.80 -7.15 -5.05
C GLU A 49 -8.19 -7.54 -6.46
N ALA A 50 -9.48 -7.57 -6.73
CA ALA A 50 -9.96 -7.92 -8.07
C ALA A 50 -9.48 -6.91 -9.10
N VAL A 51 -9.56 -5.61 -8.77
CA VAL A 51 -9.11 -4.57 -9.68
C VAL A 51 -7.62 -4.72 -9.99
N LEU A 52 -6.82 -4.95 -8.95
CA LEU A 52 -5.38 -5.07 -9.15
C LEU A 52 -5.01 -6.31 -9.96
N LYS A 53 -5.75 -7.40 -9.78
CA LYS A 53 -5.48 -8.61 -10.55
C LYS A 53 -5.78 -8.44 -12.03
N HIS A 54 -6.76 -7.60 -12.35
CA HIS A 54 -7.23 -7.50 -13.73
C HIS A 54 -6.73 -6.26 -14.46
N THR A 55 -5.98 -5.40 -13.78
CA THR A 55 -5.45 -4.19 -14.41
C THR A 55 -4.04 -4.47 -14.91
N PRO A 56 -3.79 -4.33 -16.22
CA PRO A 56 -2.48 -4.69 -16.78
C PRO A 56 -1.47 -3.56 -16.67
N LYS A 57 -1.09 -3.23 -15.45
CA LYS A 57 -0.07 -2.22 -15.19
C LYS A 57 1.00 -2.79 -14.29
N ALA A 58 2.23 -2.35 -14.53
CA ALA A 58 3.37 -2.86 -13.77
C ALA A 58 3.24 -2.59 -12.28
N ALA A 59 2.61 -1.49 -11.89
CA ALA A 59 2.47 -1.14 -10.49
C ALA A 59 1.50 -2.07 -9.75
N CYS A 60 0.65 -2.80 -10.46
CA CYS A 60 -0.36 -3.61 -9.81
C CYS A 60 0.21 -4.80 -9.06
N GLU A 61 1.27 -5.40 -9.57
CA GLU A 61 1.84 -6.58 -8.92
C GLU A 61 2.40 -6.27 -7.53
N PRO A 62 3.26 -5.27 -7.36
CA PRO A 62 3.73 -4.94 -6.01
C PRO A 62 2.62 -4.44 -5.11
N LEU A 63 1.63 -3.74 -5.67
CA LEU A 63 0.50 -3.28 -4.87
C LEU A 63 -0.36 -4.45 -4.39
N LEU A 64 -0.56 -5.44 -5.25
CA LEU A 64 -1.32 -6.62 -4.86
C LEU A 64 -0.62 -7.38 -3.73
N LYS A 65 0.70 -7.52 -3.83
CA LYS A 65 1.47 -8.15 -2.77
C LYS A 65 1.36 -7.36 -1.46
N LEU A 66 1.43 -6.05 -1.55
CA LEU A 66 1.33 -5.21 -0.37
C LEU A 66 -0.06 -5.30 0.24
N LEU A 67 -1.10 -5.32 -0.59
CA LEU A 67 -2.45 -5.47 -0.10
C LEU A 67 -2.65 -6.80 0.61
N ASN A 68 -2.14 -7.88 0.03
CA ASN A 68 -2.22 -9.19 0.67
C ASN A 68 -1.48 -9.21 2.01
N SER A 69 -0.35 -8.55 2.08
CA SER A 69 0.40 -8.43 3.32
C SER A 69 -0.39 -7.66 4.37
N ALA A 70 -1.04 -6.58 3.97
CA ALA A 70 -1.85 -5.79 4.89
C ALA A 70 -3.05 -6.58 5.38
N MET A 71 -3.68 -7.35 4.50
CA MET A 71 -4.81 -8.19 4.90
C MET A 71 -4.39 -9.27 5.88
N ALA A 72 -3.24 -9.90 5.63
CA ALA A 72 -2.72 -10.91 6.55
C ALA A 72 -2.39 -10.29 7.90
N ASN A 73 -1.83 -9.09 7.90
CA ASN A 73 -1.54 -8.39 9.14
C ASN A 73 -2.81 -8.08 9.91
N ALA A 74 -3.85 -7.65 9.21
CA ALA A 74 -5.12 -7.34 9.85
C ALA A 74 -5.71 -8.59 10.49
N GLU A 75 -5.70 -9.69 9.77
CA GLU A 75 -6.31 -10.92 10.25
C GLU A 75 -5.51 -11.55 11.39
N ASN A 76 -4.20 -11.63 11.21
CA ASN A 76 -3.37 -12.40 12.14
C ASN A 76 -2.95 -11.62 13.37
N ASN A 77 -2.74 -10.31 13.24
CA ASN A 77 -2.20 -9.50 14.33
C ASN A 77 -3.25 -8.66 15.01
N HIS A 78 -4.34 -8.38 14.34
CA HIS A 78 -5.36 -7.48 14.86
C HIS A 78 -6.74 -8.12 14.94
N ASP A 79 -6.87 -9.38 14.54
CA ASP A 79 -8.14 -10.12 14.55
C ASP A 79 -9.27 -9.37 13.86
N MET A 80 -8.94 -8.66 12.80
CA MET A 80 -9.94 -7.93 12.06
C MET A 80 -10.65 -8.84 11.06
N ASP A 81 -11.89 -8.51 10.78
CA ASP A 81 -12.70 -9.28 9.84
C ASP A 81 -12.39 -8.82 8.43
N VAL A 82 -11.75 -9.69 7.66
CA VAL A 82 -11.32 -9.33 6.31
C VAL A 82 -12.50 -8.90 5.44
N SER A 83 -13.67 -9.49 5.67
CA SER A 83 -14.83 -9.14 4.85
C SER A 83 -15.28 -7.70 5.04
N LYS A 84 -14.88 -7.06 6.13
CA LYS A 84 -15.25 -5.68 6.42
C LYS A 84 -14.13 -4.70 6.13
N LEU A 85 -12.98 -5.15 5.73
CA LEU A 85 -11.83 -4.28 5.53
C LEU A 85 -11.99 -3.44 4.27
N TYR A 86 -11.52 -2.22 4.37
CA TYR A 86 -11.44 -1.34 3.22
C TYR A 86 -10.15 -0.55 3.29
N ILE A 87 -9.75 0.00 2.17
CA ILE A 87 -8.52 0.78 2.10
C ILE A 87 -8.85 2.20 2.56
N ALA A 88 -8.52 2.49 3.81
CA ALA A 88 -8.81 3.79 4.39
C ALA A 88 -7.87 4.85 3.87
N GLN A 89 -6.60 4.51 3.75
CA GLN A 89 -5.60 5.42 3.24
C GLN A 89 -4.61 4.64 2.39
N CYS A 90 -4.19 5.23 1.32
CA CYS A 90 -3.11 4.69 0.52
C CYS A 90 -2.42 5.84 -0.18
N ASN A 91 -1.10 5.77 -0.20
CA ASN A 91 -0.34 6.76 -0.93
C ASN A 91 1.00 6.21 -1.31
N ALA A 92 1.61 6.88 -2.25
CA ALA A 92 2.97 6.58 -2.67
C ALA A 92 3.76 7.88 -2.63
N THR A 93 4.92 7.83 -2.01
CA THR A 93 5.80 8.97 -1.94
C THR A 93 7.10 8.64 -2.64
N ALA A 94 7.84 9.69 -2.99
CA ALA A 94 9.09 9.50 -3.69
C ALA A 94 10.14 8.90 -2.78
N GLY A 95 10.78 7.84 -3.25
CA GLY A 95 11.95 7.29 -2.60
C GLY A 95 13.21 7.83 -3.27
N PRO A 96 14.36 7.28 -2.90
CA PRO A 96 15.60 7.71 -3.51
C PRO A 96 15.59 7.48 -5.02
N ILE A 97 16.22 8.38 -5.74
CA ILE A 97 16.41 8.23 -7.17
C ILE A 97 17.74 7.52 -7.38
N LEU A 98 17.69 6.40 -8.06
CA LEU A 98 18.90 5.67 -8.39
C LEU A 98 19.43 6.24 -9.69
N LYS A 99 20.62 6.82 -9.61
CA LYS A 99 21.22 7.44 -10.77
C LYS A 99 22.17 6.46 -11.43
N ARG A 100 22.00 6.29 -12.71
CA ARG A 100 22.86 5.43 -13.51
C ARG A 100 23.46 6.22 -14.65
N ILE A 101 24.63 5.82 -15.08
CA ILE A 101 25.28 6.44 -16.20
C ILE A 101 25.38 5.40 -17.30
N ARG A 102 24.92 5.77 -18.48
CA ARG A 102 25.02 4.88 -19.63
C ARG A 102 26.02 5.48 -20.60
N PRO A 103 27.10 4.79 -20.89
CA PRO A 103 28.06 5.28 -21.88
C PRO A 103 27.41 5.38 -23.25
N ARG A 104 27.78 6.41 -23.96
CA ARG A 104 27.33 6.61 -25.33
C ARG A 104 28.54 6.70 -26.22
N ALA A 105 28.29 6.65 -27.54
CA ALA A 105 29.35 6.82 -28.51
C ALA A 105 30.07 8.13 -28.25
N GLN A 106 31.33 8.21 -28.64
CA GLN A 106 32.17 9.39 -28.49
C GLN A 106 32.46 9.75 -27.04
N GLY A 107 32.42 8.78 -26.15
CA GLY A 107 32.80 9.02 -24.77
C GLY A 107 31.81 9.78 -23.95
N ARG A 108 30.64 10.06 -24.47
CA ARG A 108 29.60 10.72 -23.69
C ARG A 108 28.91 9.75 -22.74
N ALA A 109 28.45 10.30 -21.64
CA ALA A 109 27.68 9.54 -20.65
C ALA A 109 26.36 10.24 -20.43
N PHE A 110 25.29 9.45 -20.38
CA PHE A 110 23.96 9.97 -20.07
C PHE A 110 23.52 9.44 -18.72
N ARG A 111 22.95 10.34 -17.93
CA ARG A 111 22.42 9.97 -16.64
C ARG A 111 21.02 9.39 -16.79
N ILE A 112 20.81 8.26 -16.19
CA ILE A 112 19.49 7.62 -16.15
C ILE A 112 19.00 7.67 -14.73
N ASN A 113 17.85 8.29 -14.52
CA ASN A 113 17.24 8.36 -13.19
C ASN A 113 16.26 7.23 -13.05
N LYS A 114 16.54 6.33 -12.11
CA LYS A 114 15.62 5.22 -11.76
C LYS A 114 14.86 5.64 -10.52
N ARG A 115 13.61 5.92 -10.70
CA ARG A 115 12.79 6.39 -9.59
C ARG A 115 12.26 5.24 -8.77
N THR A 116 12.12 5.46 -7.47
CA THR A 116 11.56 4.48 -6.57
C THR A 116 10.42 5.12 -5.81
N SER A 117 9.59 4.29 -5.19
CA SER A 117 8.45 4.74 -4.40
C SER A 117 8.42 4.02 -3.07
N HIS A 118 7.92 4.74 -2.07
CA HIS A 118 7.52 4.14 -0.81
C HIS A 118 6.01 4.15 -0.79
N ILE A 119 5.42 2.98 -0.61
CA ILE A 119 3.97 2.82 -0.67
C ILE A 119 3.46 2.47 0.71
N SER A 120 2.40 3.15 1.13
CA SER A 120 1.76 2.90 2.41
C SER A 120 0.30 2.56 2.19
N LEU A 121 -0.16 1.52 2.87
CA LEU A 121 -1.57 1.16 2.90
C LEU A 121 -2.03 1.09 4.35
N VAL A 122 -3.22 1.63 4.60
CA VAL A 122 -3.87 1.52 5.89
C VAL A 122 -5.25 0.92 5.65
N LEU A 123 -5.51 -0.20 6.31
CA LEU A 123 -6.81 -0.87 6.23
C LEU A 123 -7.56 -0.67 7.52
N LYS A 124 -8.85 -0.46 7.41
CA LYS A 124 -9.75 -0.36 8.55
C LYS A 124 -10.99 -1.19 8.29
N GLU A 125 -11.68 -1.56 9.36
CA GLU A 125 -12.98 -2.21 9.20
C GLU A 125 -14.06 -1.17 9.01
N ARG A 126 -15.01 -1.47 8.12
CA ARG A 126 -16.18 -0.63 7.99
C ARG A 126 -17.09 -0.85 9.17
N GLU A 127 -17.68 0.21 9.64
CA GLU A 127 -18.64 0.10 10.72
C GLU A 127 -19.96 -0.41 10.17
N ASP A 128 -20.62 -1.23 10.95
CA ASP A 128 -21.96 -1.70 10.62
C ASP A 128 -22.94 -0.60 10.94
N ASP A 129 -23.87 -0.42 10.06
CA ASP A 129 -24.94 0.56 10.29
C ASP A 129 -26.12 -0.05 11.00
#